data_60cedc43b40e3ada4c2583a0838da236
#
_entry.id   60cedc43b40e3ada4c2583a0838da236
#
_cell.length_a   1.000
_cell.length_b   1.000
_cell.length_c   1.000
_cell.angle_alpha   90.00
_cell.angle_beta   90.00
_cell.angle_gamma   90.00
#
_symmetry.space_group_name_H-M   'P 1'
#
loop_
_entity.id
_entity.type
_entity.pdbx_description
1 polymer ?
#
loop_
_entity_poly.entity_id
_entity_poly.type
_entity_poly.pdbx_seq_one_letter_code
_entity_poly.pdbx_strand_id
1 'polypeptide(L)'
;MRYAPLKRLGAAVFGATLALGVGISLAAETPKKGGTLNFVVGSKIPSFDGHLEGTFGMIHPIRPFYSTLIRVNPENPQSTTDFVCDVCSEYSVSDDGLTYTFKIRDDIKFHDGTPLTGADVKATYDKIVFPPEGILSLRKKFFSVVDKIELSDDYTLVFRLKNPFGAFIPAVAMPFNFIYAKKDLDTHGYRWHQENINGTGAFQFVEHQQGAFVSGKRYDGYHHKGKPYLDGFKAISAPKMAVRLQAIRGDRAAIEFRGFPPKARDDLVAALGDKITVQESDWNCSLLITPNHKVKPFDDVRVRRALTLAIDRWGGSKYLSKIAIVKTVGGVVFPKHPLAATEEELSKIPGYWKDIDKSRAEAKRLLKEAGHENLEFTLLNRAVDQPYRILGTWAIDQWKKVGMKVTQKAVPTGPWVDSLRSKKNYEVAIDANCQSVVNPIVDISKFLGSASNNYAQYNDQKMEDLYTKLSTSNDEAEQRKLIREFEMQALGEGAHLFISLWWYKINPHRSYVKGWKIAPSHYLNQHLDQVWLDK
;
A
#
# COMPACT_ATOMS: atom_id res chain seq x y z
N MET A 1 -1.46 -71.00 -49.88
CA MET A 1 -0.67 -72.05 -49.19
C MET A 1 -0.35 -71.51 -47.83
N ARG A 2 -1.07 -71.98 -46.79
CA ARG A 2 -0.66 -72.98 -45.79
C ARG A 2 0.75 -72.60 -45.24
N TYR A 3 0.97 -72.18 -43.94
CA TYR A 3 0.74 -72.90 -42.71
C TYR A 3 0.84 -71.91 -41.48
N ALA A 4 -0.02 -72.04 -40.54
CA ALA A 4 0.20 -71.73 -39.12
C ALA A 4 0.62 -73.05 -38.41
N PRO A 5 0.86 -73.17 -37.08
CA PRO A 5 1.10 -72.23 -35.98
C PRO A 5 2.31 -72.62 -35.06
N LEU A 6 2.62 -71.90 -33.99
CA LEU A 6 2.89 -72.57 -32.72
C LEU A 6 2.96 -71.52 -31.55
N LYS A 7 2.17 -71.79 -30.55
CA LYS A 7 2.12 -71.11 -29.26
C LYS A 7 3.37 -71.35 -28.39
N ARG A 8 3.91 -70.36 -27.72
CA ARG A 8 4.57 -70.57 -26.45
C ARG A 8 4.10 -69.54 -25.46
N LEU A 9 3.50 -69.99 -24.36
CA LEU A 9 3.20 -69.25 -23.14
C LEU A 9 4.52 -68.82 -22.46
N GLY A 10 4.68 -67.55 -22.16
CA GLY A 10 5.66 -67.02 -21.23
C GLY A 10 4.93 -66.26 -20.14
N ALA A 11 4.90 -66.80 -18.94
CA ALA A 11 4.33 -66.14 -17.76
C ALA A 11 5.22 -64.97 -17.35
N ALA A 12 4.74 -63.72 -17.52
CA ALA A 12 5.36 -62.55 -16.97
C ALA A 12 4.74 -62.27 -15.58
N VAL A 13 5.54 -62.45 -14.55
CA VAL A 13 5.23 -62.05 -13.19
C VAL A 13 5.31 -60.54 -13.12
N PHE A 14 4.16 -59.85 -13.02
CA PHE A 14 4.10 -58.42 -12.72
C PHE A 14 4.29 -58.24 -11.21
N GLY A 15 5.49 -57.87 -10.79
CA GLY A 15 5.76 -57.36 -9.45
C GLY A 15 5.17 -55.96 -9.33
N ALA A 16 4.03 -55.84 -8.66
CA ALA A 16 3.45 -54.55 -8.26
C ALA A 16 4.24 -54.01 -7.05
N THR A 17 5.21 -53.15 -7.30
CA THR A 17 5.81 -52.30 -6.27
C THR A 17 4.81 -51.22 -5.89
N LEU A 18 4.09 -51.40 -4.77
CA LEU A 18 3.35 -50.34 -4.09
C LEU A 18 4.39 -49.31 -3.55
N ALA A 19 4.60 -48.24 -4.29
CA ALA A 19 5.22 -47.04 -3.72
C ALA A 19 4.20 -46.37 -2.78
N LEU A 20 4.33 -46.63 -1.49
CA LEU A 20 3.69 -45.85 -0.46
C LEU A 20 4.31 -44.43 -0.50
N GLY A 21 3.72 -43.55 -1.28
CA GLY A 21 3.94 -42.13 -1.21
C GLY A 21 3.42 -41.64 0.14
N VAL A 22 4.30 -41.50 1.11
CA VAL A 22 4.01 -40.74 2.33
C VAL A 22 3.84 -39.29 1.92
N GLY A 23 2.61 -38.94 1.56
CA GLY A 23 2.19 -37.55 1.45
C GLY A 23 2.28 -36.96 2.86
N ILE A 24 3.32 -36.18 3.15
CA ILE A 24 3.35 -35.31 4.33
C ILE A 24 2.24 -34.29 4.09
N SER A 25 1.03 -34.63 4.53
CA SER A 25 -0.02 -33.65 4.75
C SER A 25 0.50 -32.74 5.85
N LEU A 26 0.99 -31.54 5.51
CA LEU A 26 1.17 -30.47 6.49
C LEU A 26 -0.22 -30.22 7.08
N ALA A 27 -0.47 -30.81 8.24
CA ALA A 27 -1.69 -30.54 9.00
C ALA A 27 -1.73 -29.02 9.21
N ALA A 28 -2.82 -28.38 8.78
CA ALA A 28 -3.01 -26.96 9.01
C ALA A 28 -2.90 -26.70 10.53
N GLU A 29 -2.02 -25.79 10.93
CA GLU A 29 -1.83 -25.44 12.34
C GLU A 29 -3.18 -24.98 12.92
N THR A 30 -3.63 -25.61 14.01
CA THR A 30 -4.88 -25.23 14.69
C THR A 30 -4.63 -23.97 15.52
N PRO A 31 -5.36 -22.85 15.26
CA PRO A 31 -5.20 -21.64 16.03
C PRO A 31 -5.46 -21.84 17.52
N LYS A 32 -4.54 -21.36 18.37
CA LYS A 32 -4.68 -21.34 19.83
C LYS A 32 -5.38 -20.06 20.27
N LYS A 33 -6.25 -20.16 21.26
CA LYS A 33 -6.89 -19.00 21.91
C LYS A 33 -6.04 -18.53 23.09
N GLY A 34 -6.00 -17.22 23.29
CA GLY A 34 -5.34 -16.59 24.43
C GLY A 34 -4.10 -15.79 24.10
N GLY A 35 -3.58 -15.14 25.12
CA GLY A 35 -2.38 -14.33 25.06
C GLY A 35 -2.57 -12.91 24.49
N THR A 36 -1.59 -12.05 24.76
CA THR A 36 -1.57 -10.66 24.31
C THR A 36 -0.44 -10.46 23.30
N LEU A 37 -0.77 -9.93 22.10
CA LEU A 37 0.22 -9.57 21.10
C LEU A 37 0.82 -8.19 21.41
N ASN A 38 2.09 -8.17 21.82
CA ASN A 38 2.85 -6.93 21.89
C ASN A 38 3.53 -6.68 20.54
N PHE A 39 3.33 -5.51 19.96
CA PHE A 39 4.01 -5.09 18.73
C PHE A 39 4.52 -3.65 18.82
N VAL A 40 5.51 -3.32 18.01
CA VAL A 40 6.10 -1.97 17.99
C VAL A 40 5.64 -1.19 16.77
N VAL A 41 5.43 0.11 16.95
CA VAL A 41 5.05 1.05 15.89
C VAL A 41 6.09 2.17 15.82
N GLY A 42 6.65 2.39 14.65
CA GLY A 42 7.72 3.36 14.41
C GLY A 42 7.29 4.83 14.38
N SER A 43 6.11 5.16 14.93
CA SER A 43 5.55 6.53 14.93
C SER A 43 4.66 6.74 16.14
N LYS A 44 4.41 8.01 16.49
CA LYS A 44 3.33 8.40 17.40
C LYS A 44 2.00 8.34 16.64
N ILE A 45 0.90 8.14 17.36
CA ILE A 45 -0.47 8.19 16.82
C ILE A 45 -0.87 9.65 16.68
N PRO A 46 -1.17 10.14 15.47
CA PRO A 46 -1.52 11.54 15.26
C PRO A 46 -3.00 11.84 15.57
N SER A 47 -3.87 10.87 15.34
CA SER A 47 -5.32 10.91 15.54
C SER A 47 -5.87 9.48 15.43
N PHE A 48 -7.08 9.22 15.92
CA PHE A 48 -7.77 7.92 15.77
C PHE A 48 -8.71 7.89 14.56
N ASP A 49 -8.94 9.03 13.87
CA ASP A 49 -9.87 9.12 12.73
C ASP A 49 -9.27 8.58 11.43
N GLY A 50 -9.76 7.42 10.98
CA GLY A 50 -9.34 6.78 9.72
C GLY A 50 -9.65 7.61 8.48
N HIS A 51 -10.67 8.47 8.51
CA HIS A 51 -11.05 9.29 7.36
C HIS A 51 -10.12 10.49 7.16
N LEU A 52 -9.59 11.03 8.25
CA LEU A 52 -8.66 12.16 8.28
C LEU A 52 -7.22 11.73 8.06
N GLU A 53 -6.82 10.55 8.59
CA GLU A 53 -5.45 10.08 8.59
C GLU A 53 -5.13 9.11 7.46
N GLY A 54 -3.83 9.03 7.10
CA GLY A 54 -3.31 8.13 6.07
C GLY A 54 -1.96 7.54 6.43
N THR A 55 -1.64 7.45 7.74
CA THR A 55 -0.31 7.03 8.20
C THR A 55 -0.34 5.66 8.86
N PHE A 56 0.80 4.93 8.77
CA PHE A 56 0.97 3.65 9.48
C PHE A 56 0.97 3.84 11.01
N GLY A 57 1.36 5.03 11.48
CA GLY A 57 1.35 5.38 12.90
C GLY A 57 -0.06 5.36 13.52
N MET A 58 -1.09 5.60 12.70
CA MET A 58 -2.48 5.48 13.11
C MET A 58 -3.02 4.08 12.83
N ILE A 59 -2.92 3.58 11.60
CA ILE A 59 -3.68 2.40 11.22
C ILE A 59 -3.21 1.12 11.92
N HIS A 60 -1.91 0.93 12.17
CA HIS A 60 -1.43 -0.28 12.84
C HIS A 60 -2.03 -0.45 14.25
N PRO A 61 -2.04 0.59 15.11
CA PRO A 61 -2.62 0.45 16.45
C PRO A 61 -4.14 0.62 16.50
N ILE A 62 -4.79 1.27 15.54
CA ILE A 62 -6.20 1.66 15.62
C ILE A 62 -7.13 0.76 14.81
N ARG A 63 -6.67 0.19 13.68
CA ARG A 63 -7.49 -0.71 12.85
C ARG A 63 -8.12 -1.88 13.61
N PRO A 64 -7.50 -2.48 14.64
CA PRO A 64 -8.12 -3.58 15.39
C PRO A 64 -9.44 -3.23 16.10
N PHE A 65 -9.69 -1.93 16.35
CA PHE A 65 -10.93 -1.46 17.00
C PHE A 65 -12.10 -1.28 16.03
N TYR A 66 -11.85 -1.25 14.71
CA TYR A 66 -12.86 -0.90 13.72
C TYR A 66 -13.03 -2.01 12.68
N SER A 67 -14.24 -2.11 12.14
CA SER A 67 -14.53 -2.85 10.91
C SER A 67 -14.71 -1.90 9.73
N THR A 68 -14.72 -2.45 8.52
CA THR A 68 -14.97 -1.76 7.25
C THR A 68 -16.15 -2.43 6.54
N LEU A 69 -16.69 -1.84 5.49
CA LEU A 69 -17.80 -2.45 4.74
C LEU A 69 -17.36 -3.76 4.09
N ILE A 70 -16.28 -3.69 3.30
CA ILE A 70 -15.54 -4.84 2.74
C ILE A 70 -14.06 -4.67 3.02
N ARG A 71 -13.30 -5.74 2.87
CA ARG A 71 -11.84 -5.73 3.03
C ARG A 71 -11.15 -6.64 2.00
N VAL A 72 -9.88 -6.41 1.73
CA VAL A 72 -9.05 -7.38 1.03
C VAL A 72 -9.06 -8.69 1.84
N ASN A 73 -9.22 -9.83 1.16
CA ASN A 73 -9.27 -11.12 1.83
C ASN A 73 -7.99 -11.36 2.64
N PRO A 74 -8.08 -11.46 3.98
CA PRO A 74 -6.90 -11.64 4.84
C PRO A 74 -6.23 -13.00 4.67
N GLU A 75 -6.92 -13.99 4.11
CA GLU A 75 -6.34 -15.30 3.76
C GLU A 75 -5.53 -15.23 2.45
N ASN A 76 -5.83 -14.25 1.58
CA ASN A 76 -5.17 -14.03 0.31
C ASN A 76 -4.74 -12.56 0.12
N PRO A 77 -3.95 -11.97 1.05
CA PRO A 77 -3.68 -10.53 1.07
C PRO A 77 -2.77 -10.05 -0.06
N GLN A 78 -2.22 -10.96 -0.86
CA GLN A 78 -1.44 -10.64 -2.06
C GLN A 78 -2.35 -10.41 -3.29
N SER A 79 -3.62 -10.82 -3.24
CA SER A 79 -4.56 -10.62 -4.34
C SER A 79 -4.91 -9.14 -4.53
N THR A 80 -5.14 -8.78 -5.78
CA THR A 80 -5.56 -7.43 -6.20
C THR A 80 -7.08 -7.33 -6.42
N THR A 81 -7.78 -8.50 -6.40
CA THR A 81 -9.21 -8.61 -6.75
C THR A 81 -10.03 -9.40 -5.74
N ASP A 82 -9.41 -10.02 -4.76
CA ASP A 82 -10.09 -10.87 -3.76
C ASP A 82 -10.54 -10.01 -2.56
N PHE A 83 -11.77 -9.50 -2.67
CA PHE A 83 -12.42 -8.69 -1.63
C PHE A 83 -13.53 -9.49 -0.95
N VAL A 84 -13.61 -9.41 0.37
CA VAL A 84 -14.60 -10.09 1.18
C VAL A 84 -15.40 -9.10 2.03
N CYS A 85 -16.64 -9.44 2.33
CA CYS A 85 -17.46 -8.70 3.28
C CYS A 85 -16.82 -8.66 4.68
N ASP A 86 -16.92 -7.51 5.34
CA ASP A 86 -16.56 -7.35 6.77
C ASP A 86 -17.86 -7.09 7.57
N VAL A 87 -18.53 -5.94 7.43
CA VAL A 87 -19.85 -5.71 8.03
C VAL A 87 -21.02 -5.99 7.08
N CYS A 88 -20.78 -6.27 5.78
CA CYS A 88 -21.82 -6.81 4.90
C CYS A 88 -21.93 -8.34 5.00
N SER A 89 -23.02 -8.90 4.50
CA SER A 89 -23.16 -10.33 4.22
C SER A 89 -22.88 -10.66 2.76
N GLU A 90 -23.28 -9.75 1.87
CA GLU A 90 -23.07 -9.86 0.42
C GLU A 90 -23.04 -8.48 -0.25
N TYR A 91 -22.54 -8.40 -1.46
CA TYR A 91 -22.68 -7.23 -2.33
C TYR A 91 -22.83 -7.63 -3.79
N SER A 92 -23.46 -6.74 -4.55
CA SER A 92 -23.67 -6.92 -5.99
C SER A 92 -23.43 -5.61 -6.75
N VAL A 93 -23.16 -5.75 -8.04
CA VAL A 93 -22.95 -4.65 -8.98
C VAL A 93 -23.93 -4.84 -10.14
N SER A 94 -24.60 -3.77 -10.58
CA SER A 94 -25.45 -3.81 -11.78
C SER A 94 -24.62 -3.99 -13.06
N ASP A 95 -25.21 -4.52 -14.11
CA ASP A 95 -24.54 -4.81 -15.39
C ASP A 95 -23.91 -3.55 -16.03
N ASP A 96 -24.53 -2.37 -15.81
CA ASP A 96 -24.02 -1.09 -16.27
C ASP A 96 -22.87 -0.52 -15.41
N GLY A 97 -22.54 -1.19 -14.28
CA GLY A 97 -21.50 -0.74 -13.35
C GLY A 97 -21.84 0.55 -12.59
N LEU A 98 -23.10 0.99 -12.57
CA LEU A 98 -23.51 2.25 -11.96
C LEU A 98 -24.15 2.10 -10.57
N THR A 99 -24.61 0.89 -10.23
CA THR A 99 -25.27 0.63 -8.95
C THR A 99 -24.54 -0.46 -8.18
N TYR A 100 -24.13 -0.16 -6.95
CA TYR A 100 -23.49 -1.09 -6.03
C TYR A 100 -24.37 -1.25 -4.80
N THR A 101 -24.83 -2.47 -4.55
CA THR A 101 -25.72 -2.80 -3.43
C THR A 101 -25.00 -3.65 -2.42
N PHE A 102 -25.06 -3.28 -1.13
CA PHE A 102 -24.46 -3.99 -0.01
C PHE A 102 -25.54 -4.35 1.01
N LYS A 103 -25.64 -5.63 1.35
CA LYS A 103 -26.48 -6.12 2.44
C LYS A 103 -25.68 -6.07 3.74
N ILE A 104 -26.12 -5.23 4.67
CA ILE A 104 -25.47 -5.07 5.98
C ILE A 104 -25.98 -6.16 6.90
N ARG A 105 -25.09 -6.70 7.72
CA ARG A 105 -25.44 -7.71 8.74
C ARG A 105 -26.23 -7.07 9.87
N ASP A 106 -27.23 -7.77 10.40
CA ASP A 106 -28.10 -7.35 11.50
C ASP A 106 -27.66 -7.85 12.89
N ASP A 107 -26.58 -8.67 12.93
CA ASP A 107 -26.05 -9.28 14.15
C ASP A 107 -24.83 -8.53 14.74
N ILE A 108 -24.49 -7.35 14.22
CA ILE A 108 -23.31 -6.59 14.63
C ILE A 108 -23.68 -5.54 15.68
N LYS A 109 -22.80 -5.38 16.68
CA LYS A 109 -22.90 -4.31 17.69
C LYS A 109 -21.60 -3.53 17.77
N PHE A 110 -21.72 -2.25 18.02
CA PHE A 110 -20.59 -1.41 18.43
C PHE A 110 -20.08 -1.83 19.82
N HIS A 111 -18.89 -1.39 20.17
CA HIS A 111 -18.26 -1.72 21.45
C HIS A 111 -19.04 -1.18 22.66
N ASP A 112 -19.87 -0.18 22.49
CA ASP A 112 -20.78 0.37 23.51
C ASP A 112 -22.09 -0.43 23.61
N GLY A 113 -22.28 -1.48 22.80
CA GLY A 113 -23.44 -2.35 22.79
C GLY A 113 -24.57 -1.92 21.86
N THR A 114 -24.49 -0.74 21.21
CA THR A 114 -25.52 -0.29 20.25
C THR A 114 -25.48 -1.13 18.97
N PRO A 115 -26.65 -1.48 18.37
CA PRO A 115 -26.68 -2.19 17.09
C PRO A 115 -26.07 -1.37 15.97
N LEU A 116 -25.36 -2.02 15.03
CA LEU A 116 -24.97 -1.44 13.76
C LEU A 116 -26.11 -1.62 12.76
N THR A 117 -26.42 -0.56 12.02
CA THR A 117 -27.44 -0.56 10.97
C THR A 117 -26.89 0.05 9.67
N GLY A 118 -27.66 -0.04 8.59
CA GLY A 118 -27.35 0.65 7.34
C GLY A 118 -27.21 2.18 7.51
N ALA A 119 -27.91 2.77 8.50
CA ALA A 119 -27.80 4.20 8.79
C ALA A 119 -26.39 4.60 9.27
N ASP A 120 -25.70 3.75 10.03
CA ASP A 120 -24.33 3.99 10.47
C ASP A 120 -23.36 3.91 9.30
N VAL A 121 -23.52 2.89 8.44
CA VAL A 121 -22.69 2.71 7.25
C VAL A 121 -22.91 3.87 6.28
N LYS A 122 -24.17 4.29 6.07
CA LYS A 122 -24.49 5.47 5.25
C LYS A 122 -23.86 6.75 5.82
N ALA A 123 -24.01 7.04 7.11
CA ALA A 123 -23.44 8.22 7.75
C ALA A 123 -21.91 8.24 7.65
N THR A 124 -21.28 7.06 7.77
CA THR A 124 -19.85 6.88 7.53
C THR A 124 -19.44 7.29 6.13
N TYR A 125 -20.11 6.74 5.10
CA TYR A 125 -19.76 7.05 3.71
C TYR A 125 -20.20 8.46 3.30
N ASP A 126 -21.28 9.01 3.87
CA ASP A 126 -21.62 10.44 3.69
C ASP A 126 -20.48 11.34 4.21
N LYS A 127 -19.90 11.05 5.39
CA LYS A 127 -18.72 11.75 5.91
C LYS A 127 -17.49 11.60 5.01
N ILE A 128 -17.29 10.44 4.41
CA ILE A 128 -16.15 10.17 3.51
C ILE A 128 -16.30 10.90 2.18
N VAL A 129 -17.48 10.77 1.55
CA VAL A 129 -17.76 11.18 0.16
C VAL A 129 -18.20 12.63 0.08
N PHE A 130 -19.11 13.04 0.98
CA PHE A 130 -19.73 14.37 1.05
C PHE A 130 -19.44 15.05 2.40
N PRO A 131 -18.16 15.19 2.80
CA PRO A 131 -17.84 15.74 4.11
C PRO A 131 -18.44 17.15 4.25
N PRO A 132 -18.99 17.49 5.43
CA PRO A 132 -19.46 18.85 5.72
C PRO A 132 -18.32 19.88 5.61
N GLU A 133 -18.69 21.16 5.49
CA GLU A 133 -17.70 22.23 5.43
C GLU A 133 -16.76 22.19 6.65
N GLY A 134 -15.47 22.38 6.40
CA GLY A 134 -14.42 22.31 7.41
C GLY A 134 -14.05 20.91 7.91
N ILE A 135 -14.67 19.85 7.38
CA ILE A 135 -14.32 18.45 7.65
C ILE A 135 -13.47 17.87 6.50
N LEU A 136 -12.24 17.49 6.82
CA LEU A 136 -11.34 16.89 5.83
C LEU A 136 -11.56 15.38 5.73
N SER A 137 -11.72 14.88 4.49
CA SER A 137 -11.68 13.46 4.16
C SER A 137 -10.59 13.21 3.12
N LEU A 138 -9.55 12.48 3.51
CA LEU A 138 -8.49 12.08 2.57
C LEU A 138 -8.96 11.03 1.55
N ARG A 139 -10.12 10.41 1.80
CA ARG A 139 -10.71 9.37 0.94
C ARG A 139 -11.63 9.93 -0.12
N LYS A 140 -12.17 11.14 0.04
CA LYS A 140 -13.15 11.79 -0.85
C LYS A 140 -12.80 11.64 -2.34
N LYS A 141 -11.53 11.83 -2.71
CA LYS A 141 -11.09 11.77 -4.11
C LYS A 141 -11.34 10.40 -4.78
N PHE A 142 -11.31 9.30 -4.02
CA PHE A 142 -11.54 7.94 -4.55
C PHE A 142 -13.01 7.64 -4.77
N PHE A 143 -13.91 8.50 -4.29
CA PHE A 143 -15.35 8.39 -4.41
C PHE A 143 -15.97 9.55 -5.21
N SER A 144 -15.17 10.27 -6.00
CA SER A 144 -15.63 11.44 -6.78
C SER A 144 -16.71 11.10 -7.81
N VAL A 145 -16.77 9.83 -8.23
CA VAL A 145 -17.78 9.30 -9.15
C VAL A 145 -19.13 9.01 -8.48
N VAL A 146 -19.21 9.00 -7.14
CA VAL A 146 -20.47 8.75 -6.42
C VAL A 146 -21.39 9.94 -6.60
N ASP A 147 -22.60 9.64 -7.08
CA ASP A 147 -23.69 10.60 -7.20
C ASP A 147 -24.47 10.70 -5.88
N LYS A 148 -24.90 9.54 -5.37
CA LYS A 148 -25.65 9.47 -4.12
C LYS A 148 -25.47 8.13 -3.39
N ILE A 149 -25.77 8.15 -2.09
CA ILE A 149 -25.78 7.00 -1.20
C ILE A 149 -27.17 6.90 -0.58
N GLU A 150 -27.82 5.76 -0.78
CA GLU A 150 -29.21 5.53 -0.38
C GLU A 150 -29.32 4.31 0.53
N LEU A 151 -30.37 4.28 1.35
CA LEU A 151 -30.85 3.08 2.00
C LEU A 151 -32.15 2.67 1.32
N SER A 152 -32.25 1.42 0.86
CA SER A 152 -33.52 0.85 0.38
C SER A 152 -34.33 0.21 1.51
N ASP A 153 -33.65 -0.18 2.59
CA ASP A 153 -34.20 -0.62 3.87
C ASP A 153 -33.14 -0.42 4.96
N ASP A 154 -33.43 -0.78 6.22
CA ASP A 154 -32.55 -0.58 7.39
C ASP A 154 -31.17 -1.26 7.25
N TYR A 155 -31.03 -2.24 6.37
CA TYR A 155 -29.83 -3.07 6.21
C TYR A 155 -29.34 -3.16 4.75
N THR A 156 -29.88 -2.36 3.83
CA THR A 156 -29.46 -2.38 2.43
C THR A 156 -28.96 -1.00 1.99
N LEU A 157 -27.65 -0.90 1.82
CA LEU A 157 -26.97 0.31 1.34
C LEU A 157 -26.76 0.25 -0.17
N VAL A 158 -27.05 1.34 -0.87
CA VAL A 158 -26.91 1.46 -2.32
C VAL A 158 -26.06 2.68 -2.64
N PHE A 159 -24.96 2.48 -3.39
CA PHE A 159 -24.22 3.56 -4.03
C PHE A 159 -24.65 3.67 -5.49
N ARG A 160 -24.94 4.90 -5.92
CA ARG A 160 -25.15 5.21 -7.34
C ARG A 160 -24.01 6.06 -7.85
N LEU A 161 -23.43 5.65 -8.97
CA LEU A 161 -22.32 6.32 -9.61
C LEU A 161 -22.79 7.13 -10.81
N LYS A 162 -22.09 8.25 -11.08
CA LYS A 162 -22.28 9.08 -12.28
C LYS A 162 -21.80 8.39 -13.55
N ASN A 163 -20.72 7.61 -13.41
CA ASN A 163 -20.07 6.85 -14.47
C ASN A 163 -19.53 5.54 -13.89
N PRO A 164 -19.38 4.47 -14.68
CA PRO A 164 -18.69 3.26 -14.26
C PRO A 164 -17.28 3.59 -13.78
N PHE A 165 -16.81 2.89 -12.74
CA PHE A 165 -15.51 3.15 -12.17
C PHE A 165 -14.85 1.86 -11.65
N GLY A 166 -13.89 1.32 -12.40
CA GLY A 166 -13.22 0.04 -12.09
C GLY A 166 -12.46 0.00 -10.76
N ALA A 167 -12.22 1.14 -10.12
CA ALA A 167 -11.60 1.20 -8.80
C ALA A 167 -12.61 1.36 -7.64
N PHE A 168 -13.93 1.25 -7.88
CA PHE A 168 -14.91 1.51 -6.82
C PHE A 168 -14.82 0.47 -5.68
N ILE A 169 -14.85 -0.82 -5.99
CA ILE A 169 -14.69 -1.89 -4.98
C ILE A 169 -13.34 -1.79 -4.26
N PRO A 170 -12.19 -1.63 -4.94
CA PRO A 170 -10.93 -1.29 -4.28
C PRO A 170 -10.99 -0.07 -3.36
N ALA A 171 -11.70 1.00 -3.76
CA ALA A 171 -11.86 2.19 -2.92
C ALA A 171 -12.69 1.90 -1.66
N VAL A 172 -13.79 1.14 -1.78
CA VAL A 172 -14.60 0.69 -0.63
C VAL A 172 -13.80 -0.20 0.32
N ALA A 173 -12.90 -1.04 -0.21
CA ALA A 173 -12.05 -1.94 0.58
C ALA A 173 -10.83 -1.26 1.24
N MET A 174 -10.66 0.05 1.09
CA MET A 174 -9.56 0.76 1.75
C MET A 174 -9.63 0.59 3.28
N PRO A 175 -8.54 0.17 3.93
CA PRO A 175 -8.56 -0.21 5.34
C PRO A 175 -8.77 0.97 6.31
N PHE A 176 -8.83 2.18 5.80
CA PHE A 176 -9.10 3.42 6.53
C PHE A 176 -10.59 3.80 6.58
N ASN A 177 -11.45 3.11 5.84
CA ASN A 177 -12.88 3.38 5.80
C ASN A 177 -13.57 2.77 7.04
N PHE A 178 -13.14 3.21 8.21
CA PHE A 178 -13.69 2.75 9.49
C PHE A 178 -15.18 3.08 9.57
N ILE A 179 -16.00 2.10 9.94
CA ILE A 179 -17.42 2.35 10.17
C ILE A 179 -17.59 3.03 11.54
N TYR A 180 -18.24 4.19 11.53
CA TYR A 180 -18.56 4.98 12.72
C TYR A 180 -20.05 4.90 13.04
N ALA A 181 -20.38 4.92 14.33
CA ALA A 181 -21.76 5.02 14.76
C ALA A 181 -22.35 6.39 14.40
N LYS A 182 -23.48 6.39 13.70
CA LYS A 182 -24.23 7.63 13.37
C LYS A 182 -24.53 8.44 14.62
N LYS A 183 -24.93 7.75 15.70
CA LYS A 183 -25.17 8.34 17.03
C LYS A 183 -23.98 9.19 17.51
N ASP A 184 -22.72 8.70 17.37
CA ASP A 184 -21.54 9.42 17.82
C ASP A 184 -21.29 10.67 16.96
N LEU A 185 -21.50 10.55 15.63
CA LEU A 185 -21.39 11.69 14.71
C LEU A 185 -22.45 12.77 14.99
N ASP A 186 -23.68 12.36 15.27
CA ASP A 186 -24.81 13.28 15.56
C ASP A 186 -24.67 13.95 16.93
N THR A 187 -24.21 13.22 17.97
CA THR A 187 -24.17 13.70 19.34
C THR A 187 -22.90 14.50 19.62
N HIS A 188 -21.76 14.05 19.10
CA HIS A 188 -20.44 14.61 19.43
C HIS A 188 -19.79 15.33 18.25
N GLY A 189 -20.35 15.22 17.04
CA GLY A 189 -19.85 15.85 15.83
C GLY A 189 -18.74 15.07 15.14
N TYR A 190 -18.45 15.48 13.90
CA TYR A 190 -17.58 14.77 12.95
C TYR A 190 -16.10 14.65 13.35
N ARG A 191 -15.63 15.41 14.36
CA ARG A 191 -14.24 15.38 14.85
C ARG A 191 -14.05 14.50 16.08
N TRP A 192 -15.09 13.96 16.67
CA TRP A 192 -15.04 13.19 17.91
C TRP A 192 -14.10 12.00 17.83
N HIS A 193 -14.12 11.27 16.71
CA HIS A 193 -13.26 10.11 16.46
C HIS A 193 -11.76 10.47 16.30
N GLN A 194 -11.38 11.74 16.30
CA GLN A 194 -9.96 12.10 16.33
C GLN A 194 -9.28 11.68 17.65
N GLU A 195 -10.03 11.64 18.73
CA GLU A 195 -9.55 11.35 20.09
C GLU A 195 -10.31 10.22 20.80
N ASN A 196 -11.42 9.74 20.22
CA ASN A 196 -12.30 8.75 20.84
C ASN A 196 -12.47 7.53 19.91
N ILE A 197 -12.67 6.36 20.55
CA ILE A 197 -12.81 5.07 19.86
C ILE A 197 -14.12 4.43 20.29
N ASN A 198 -15.02 4.22 19.32
CA ASN A 198 -16.18 3.36 19.40
C ASN A 198 -16.34 2.67 18.04
N GLY A 199 -16.04 1.39 17.95
CA GLY A 199 -16.02 0.64 16.70
C GLY A 199 -16.71 -0.71 16.83
N THR A 200 -16.58 -1.52 15.78
CA THR A 200 -17.15 -2.87 15.68
C THR A 200 -16.08 -3.93 15.45
N GLY A 201 -14.80 -3.55 15.64
CA GLY A 201 -13.65 -4.41 15.38
C GLY A 201 -13.48 -5.52 16.42
N ALA A 202 -12.48 -6.36 16.19
CA ALA A 202 -12.19 -7.55 17.01
C ALA A 202 -11.75 -7.22 18.44
N PHE A 203 -11.33 -5.99 18.72
CA PHE A 203 -10.85 -5.58 20.03
C PHE A 203 -11.52 -4.30 20.50
N GLN A 204 -11.81 -4.21 21.79
CA GLN A 204 -12.28 -3.01 22.48
C GLN A 204 -11.10 -2.22 23.02
N PHE A 205 -11.18 -0.89 22.95
CA PHE A 205 -10.20 0.02 23.53
C PHE A 205 -10.10 -0.14 25.05
N VAL A 206 -8.86 -0.12 25.57
CA VAL A 206 -8.59 -0.18 27.00
C VAL A 206 -7.90 1.09 27.48
N GLU A 207 -6.76 1.42 26.84
CA GLU A 207 -5.92 2.52 27.31
C GLU A 207 -5.07 3.09 26.18
N HIS A 208 -4.87 4.41 26.19
CA HIS A 208 -3.87 5.11 25.42
C HIS A 208 -2.99 5.96 26.32
N GLN A 209 -1.74 5.61 26.43
CA GLN A 209 -0.72 6.47 27.03
C GLN A 209 0.04 7.19 25.91
N GLN A 210 -0.18 8.49 25.81
CA GLN A 210 0.35 9.30 24.70
C GLN A 210 1.87 9.16 24.55
N GLY A 211 2.31 8.78 23.34
CA GLY A 211 3.73 8.58 23.02
C GLY A 211 4.34 7.30 23.56
N ALA A 212 3.60 6.49 24.32
CA ALA A 212 4.05 5.22 24.86
C ALA A 212 3.35 4.03 24.22
N PHE A 213 2.05 3.88 24.36
CA PHE A 213 1.31 2.75 23.79
C PHE A 213 -0.20 3.01 23.68
N VAL A 214 -0.87 2.16 22.90
CA VAL A 214 -2.32 1.92 22.96
C VAL A 214 -2.55 0.43 23.16
N SER A 215 -3.62 0.07 23.89
CA SER A 215 -3.98 -1.32 24.14
C SER A 215 -5.46 -1.60 23.92
N GLY A 216 -5.76 -2.83 23.51
CA GLY A 216 -7.09 -3.35 23.31
C GLY A 216 -7.23 -4.73 23.92
N LYS A 217 -8.45 -5.06 24.39
CA LYS A 217 -8.86 -6.38 24.84
C LYS A 217 -9.81 -7.01 23.82
N ARG A 218 -9.87 -8.34 23.77
CA ARG A 218 -10.84 -9.08 22.95
C ARG A 218 -12.25 -8.55 23.14
N TYR A 219 -12.96 -8.41 22.02
CA TYR A 219 -14.40 -8.14 22.01
C TYR A 219 -15.16 -9.45 21.77
N ASP A 220 -15.83 -9.97 22.80
CA ASP A 220 -16.54 -11.25 22.71
C ASP A 220 -17.79 -11.17 21.79
N GLY A 221 -18.30 -9.95 21.54
CA GLY A 221 -19.38 -9.67 20.57
C GLY A 221 -18.93 -9.54 19.12
N TYR A 222 -17.68 -9.89 18.78
CA TYR A 222 -17.18 -9.74 17.42
C TYR A 222 -17.90 -10.64 16.43
N HIS A 223 -18.37 -10.08 15.32
CA HIS A 223 -19.25 -10.73 14.35
C HIS A 223 -18.61 -11.85 13.52
N HIS A 224 -17.29 -11.96 13.45
CA HIS A 224 -16.62 -13.12 12.85
C HIS A 224 -16.46 -14.22 13.90
N LYS A 225 -17.36 -15.22 13.86
CA LYS A 225 -17.46 -16.30 14.85
C LYS A 225 -16.13 -17.01 15.08
N GLY A 226 -15.79 -17.26 16.34
CA GLY A 226 -14.56 -17.93 16.75
C GLY A 226 -13.32 -17.03 16.79
N LYS A 227 -13.41 -15.79 16.36
CA LYS A 227 -12.37 -14.77 16.36
C LYS A 227 -12.70 -13.64 17.34
N PRO A 228 -11.71 -12.83 17.75
CA PRO A 228 -10.27 -13.05 17.57
C PRO A 228 -9.74 -14.19 18.42
N TYR A 229 -8.54 -14.68 18.09
CA TYR A 229 -7.89 -15.72 18.89
C TYR A 229 -7.15 -15.14 20.11
N LEU A 230 -6.60 -13.92 19.99
CA LEU A 230 -5.89 -13.23 21.06
C LEU A 230 -6.84 -12.74 22.16
N ASP A 231 -6.35 -12.66 23.41
CA ASP A 231 -7.04 -11.97 24.50
C ASP A 231 -6.95 -10.45 24.38
N GLY A 232 -5.91 -9.95 23.70
CA GLY A 232 -5.71 -8.54 23.50
C GLY A 232 -4.42 -8.22 22.74
N PHE A 233 -4.14 -6.93 22.63
CA PHE A 233 -2.89 -6.45 22.05
C PHE A 233 -2.39 -5.20 22.76
N LYS A 234 -1.06 -4.93 22.62
CA LYS A 234 -0.42 -3.70 23.03
C LYS A 234 0.50 -3.19 21.92
N ALA A 235 0.16 -2.04 21.33
CA ALA A 235 0.92 -1.35 20.31
C ALA A 235 1.85 -0.32 20.96
N ILE A 236 3.14 -0.58 20.95
CA ILE A 236 4.16 0.20 21.67
C ILE A 236 4.81 1.19 20.70
N SER A 237 4.77 2.48 21.04
CA SER A 237 5.43 3.52 20.23
C SER A 237 6.95 3.46 20.39
N ALA A 238 7.67 3.22 19.30
CA ALA A 238 9.14 3.13 19.28
C ALA A 238 9.71 3.77 17.99
N PRO A 239 9.80 5.10 17.92
CA PRO A 239 10.22 5.81 16.70
C PRO A 239 11.61 5.42 16.19
N LYS A 240 12.56 5.13 17.09
CA LYS A 240 13.94 4.75 16.71
C LYS A 240 14.00 3.28 16.27
N MET A 241 14.54 3.02 15.09
CA MET A 241 14.66 1.66 14.53
C MET A 241 15.44 0.72 15.47
N ALA A 242 16.54 1.17 16.04
CA ALA A 242 17.33 0.37 16.98
C ALA A 242 16.51 -0.09 18.20
N VAL A 243 15.59 0.74 18.71
CA VAL A 243 14.69 0.38 19.83
C VAL A 243 13.71 -0.71 19.40
N ARG A 244 13.15 -0.62 18.17
CA ARG A 244 12.25 -1.65 17.63
C ARG A 244 12.96 -3.00 17.46
N LEU A 245 14.18 -2.98 16.92
CA LEU A 245 15.02 -4.19 16.78
C LEU A 245 15.31 -4.84 18.13
N GLN A 246 15.71 -4.04 19.12
CA GLN A 246 15.96 -4.55 20.47
C GLN A 246 14.71 -5.07 21.16
N ALA A 247 13.54 -4.47 20.90
CA ALA A 247 12.28 -4.96 21.44
C ALA A 247 11.92 -6.35 20.88
N ILE A 248 12.11 -6.58 19.58
CA ILE A 248 11.89 -7.90 18.95
C ILE A 248 12.95 -8.91 19.42
N ARG A 249 14.22 -8.51 19.44
CA ARG A 249 15.33 -9.38 19.88
C ARG A 249 15.16 -9.85 21.33
N GLY A 250 14.71 -8.95 22.20
CA GLY A 250 14.51 -9.22 23.63
C GLY A 250 13.10 -9.71 24.00
N ASP A 251 12.26 -10.10 23.02
CA ASP A 251 10.89 -10.60 23.20
C ASP A 251 9.93 -9.64 23.94
N ARG A 252 10.25 -8.33 23.97
CA ARG A 252 9.33 -7.30 24.48
C ARG A 252 8.23 -6.94 23.48
N ALA A 253 8.47 -7.18 22.21
CA ALA A 253 7.50 -7.13 21.13
C ALA A 253 7.75 -8.26 20.15
N ALA A 254 6.68 -8.76 19.55
CA ALA A 254 6.73 -9.92 18.66
C ALA A 254 6.94 -9.54 17.19
N ILE A 255 6.45 -8.37 16.77
CA ILE A 255 6.43 -7.94 15.36
C ILE A 255 6.42 -6.41 15.23
N GLU A 256 6.86 -5.93 14.07
CA GLU A 256 6.67 -4.58 13.55
C GLU A 256 6.10 -4.68 12.14
N PHE A 257 4.92 -4.16 11.90
CA PHE A 257 4.16 -4.42 10.67
C PHE A 257 4.62 -3.63 9.44
N ARG A 258 5.40 -2.55 9.61
CA ARG A 258 5.90 -1.76 8.48
C ARG A 258 7.07 -2.45 7.78
N GLY A 259 8.00 -3.02 8.55
CA GLY A 259 9.16 -3.74 8.02
C GLY A 259 10.51 -3.08 8.30
N PHE A 260 11.57 -3.84 8.02
CA PHE A 260 12.96 -3.49 8.31
C PHE A 260 13.83 -3.56 7.05
N PRO A 261 14.99 -2.86 7.02
CA PRO A 261 15.98 -3.04 5.95
C PRO A 261 16.68 -4.41 6.05
N PRO A 262 17.30 -4.88 4.94
CA PRO A 262 17.93 -6.20 4.87
C PRO A 262 18.91 -6.51 6.01
N LYS A 263 19.79 -5.55 6.32
CA LYS A 263 20.74 -5.75 7.44
C LYS A 263 20.05 -6.02 8.78
N ALA A 264 18.96 -5.33 9.07
CA ALA A 264 18.23 -5.53 10.32
C ALA A 264 17.56 -6.92 10.36
N ARG A 265 17.04 -7.41 9.22
CA ARG A 265 16.58 -8.80 9.08
C ARG A 265 17.73 -9.78 9.38
N ASP A 266 18.88 -9.59 8.72
CA ASP A 266 20.03 -10.49 8.86
C ASP A 266 20.54 -10.54 10.31
N ASP A 267 20.60 -9.38 10.98
CA ASP A 267 21.00 -9.28 12.40
C ASP A 267 20.00 -10.01 13.33
N LEU A 268 18.69 -9.96 13.04
CA LEU A 268 17.68 -10.69 13.81
C LEU A 268 17.74 -12.20 13.56
N VAL A 269 17.91 -12.62 12.30
CA VAL A 269 18.04 -14.03 11.93
C VAL A 269 19.30 -14.63 12.57
N ALA A 270 20.43 -13.93 12.49
CA ALA A 270 21.68 -14.37 13.12
C ALA A 270 21.56 -14.49 14.66
N ALA A 271 20.79 -13.60 15.29
CA ALA A 271 20.65 -13.58 16.75
C ALA A 271 19.61 -14.56 17.30
N LEU A 272 18.58 -14.90 16.53
CA LEU A 272 17.39 -15.62 17.02
C LEU A 272 17.18 -16.99 16.36
N GLY A 273 17.81 -17.27 15.21
CA GLY A 273 17.70 -18.55 14.51
C GLY A 273 16.24 -18.90 14.20
N ASP A 274 15.81 -20.07 14.67
CA ASP A 274 14.44 -20.61 14.49
C ASP A 274 13.34 -19.85 15.25
N LYS A 275 13.74 -18.98 16.20
CA LYS A 275 12.80 -18.14 16.97
C LYS A 275 12.32 -16.91 16.19
N ILE A 276 12.76 -16.71 14.94
CA ILE A 276 12.37 -15.63 14.06
C ILE A 276 11.90 -16.18 12.71
N THR A 277 10.76 -15.73 12.25
CA THR A 277 10.24 -15.98 10.91
C THR A 277 10.36 -14.70 10.08
N VAL A 278 10.72 -14.81 8.81
CA VAL A 278 10.82 -13.67 7.91
C VAL A 278 9.79 -13.82 6.79
N GLN A 279 8.91 -12.84 6.64
CA GLN A 279 8.04 -12.72 5.48
C GLN A 279 8.50 -11.54 4.61
N GLU A 280 8.52 -11.72 3.30
CA GLU A 280 8.94 -10.70 2.35
C GLU A 280 7.92 -10.54 1.22
N SER A 281 7.75 -9.30 0.72
CA SER A 281 6.84 -8.97 -0.37
C SER A 281 7.33 -7.73 -1.12
N ASP A 282 6.97 -7.59 -2.39
CA ASP A 282 6.97 -6.28 -3.00
C ASP A 282 6.02 -5.36 -2.24
N TRP A 283 6.32 -4.06 -2.23
CA TRP A 283 5.57 -3.09 -1.45
C TRP A 283 4.87 -2.09 -2.38
N ASN A 284 3.58 -1.90 -2.21
CA ASN A 284 2.81 -0.94 -3.00
C ASN A 284 3.16 0.52 -2.62
N CYS A 285 4.43 0.82 -2.76
CA CYS A 285 5.04 2.14 -2.59
C CYS A 285 6.13 2.33 -3.64
N SER A 286 6.06 3.39 -4.42
CA SER A 286 7.16 3.82 -5.29
C SER A 286 7.81 5.09 -4.75
N LEU A 287 9.14 5.17 -4.87
CA LEU A 287 9.87 6.36 -4.48
C LEU A 287 10.07 7.26 -5.69
N LEU A 288 9.67 8.50 -5.54
CA LEU A 288 9.58 9.48 -6.62
C LEU A 288 10.67 10.53 -6.50
N ILE A 289 11.21 10.95 -7.62
CA ILE A 289 11.98 12.18 -7.79
C ILE A 289 11.05 13.18 -8.48
N THR A 290 10.79 14.29 -7.84
CA THR A 290 9.73 15.24 -8.20
C THR A 290 10.32 16.63 -8.46
N PRO A 291 10.63 17.00 -9.71
CA PRO A 291 11.03 18.36 -10.07
C PRO A 291 9.84 19.31 -10.00
N ASN A 292 10.07 20.54 -9.57
CA ASN A 292 9.04 21.58 -9.50
C ASN A 292 8.98 22.36 -10.83
N HIS A 293 7.94 22.14 -11.63
CA HIS A 293 7.78 22.76 -12.95
C HIS A 293 7.56 24.28 -12.92
N LYS A 294 7.36 24.88 -11.75
CA LYS A 294 7.24 26.34 -11.61
C LYS A 294 8.57 27.01 -11.27
N VAL A 295 9.65 26.24 -11.14
CA VAL A 295 10.99 26.72 -10.81
C VAL A 295 11.93 26.43 -11.98
N LYS A 296 12.60 27.47 -12.48
CA LYS A 296 13.64 27.32 -13.53
C LYS A 296 14.87 26.63 -12.97
N PRO A 297 15.51 25.75 -13.77
CA PRO A 297 15.19 25.41 -15.15
C PRO A 297 14.31 24.16 -15.30
N PHE A 298 13.59 23.73 -14.26
CA PHE A 298 12.78 22.49 -14.25
C PHE A 298 11.44 22.65 -14.99
N ASP A 299 11.11 23.84 -15.50
CA ASP A 299 10.05 24.09 -16.48
C ASP A 299 10.43 23.55 -17.88
N ASP A 300 11.72 23.41 -18.18
CA ASP A 300 12.21 22.81 -19.43
C ASP A 300 12.19 21.28 -19.38
N VAL A 301 11.46 20.65 -20.29
CA VAL A 301 11.37 19.18 -20.38
C VAL A 301 12.72 18.51 -20.66
N ARG A 302 13.65 19.20 -21.37
CA ARG A 302 15.00 18.67 -21.66
C ARG A 302 15.78 18.48 -20.36
N VAL A 303 15.70 19.46 -19.45
CA VAL A 303 16.33 19.38 -18.12
C VAL A 303 15.72 18.24 -17.31
N ARG A 304 14.39 18.12 -17.29
CA ARG A 304 13.73 17.02 -16.56
C ARG A 304 14.10 15.65 -17.13
N ARG A 305 14.14 15.51 -18.46
CA ARG A 305 14.60 14.26 -19.11
C ARG A 305 16.05 13.93 -18.74
N ALA A 306 16.92 14.93 -18.67
CA ALA A 306 18.31 14.71 -18.25
C ALA A 306 18.40 14.21 -16.82
N LEU A 307 17.54 14.69 -15.89
CA LEU A 307 17.48 14.16 -14.52
C LEU A 307 17.16 12.66 -14.48
N THR A 308 16.17 12.20 -15.25
CA THR A 308 15.79 10.78 -15.24
C THR A 308 16.78 9.89 -15.99
N LEU A 309 17.35 10.37 -17.10
CA LEU A 309 18.35 9.64 -17.90
C LEU A 309 19.67 9.42 -17.15
N ALA A 310 20.03 10.28 -16.20
CA ALA A 310 21.23 10.11 -15.38
C ALA A 310 21.15 8.92 -14.41
N ILE A 311 19.93 8.50 -14.05
CA ILE A 311 19.66 7.51 -12.99
C ILE A 311 19.76 6.08 -13.52
N ASP A 312 20.72 5.31 -13.01
CA ASP A 312 20.88 3.87 -13.29
C ASP A 312 19.93 3.04 -12.39
N ARG A 313 18.70 2.84 -12.83
CA ARG A 313 17.70 2.06 -12.06
C ARG A 313 18.07 0.59 -11.93
N TRP A 314 18.62 0.00 -12.98
CA TRP A 314 18.94 -1.43 -13.03
C TRP A 314 20.14 -1.78 -12.14
N GLY A 315 21.24 -0.98 -12.22
CA GLY A 315 22.37 -1.11 -11.30
C GLY A 315 22.01 -0.70 -9.87
N GLY A 316 21.22 0.37 -9.74
CA GLY A 316 20.70 0.85 -8.45
C GLY A 316 19.86 -0.19 -7.73
N SER A 317 18.98 -0.91 -8.43
CA SER A 317 18.20 -2.03 -7.86
C SER A 317 19.10 -3.09 -7.24
N LYS A 318 20.14 -3.53 -7.98
CA LYS A 318 21.08 -4.55 -7.49
C LYS A 318 21.86 -4.13 -6.24
N TYR A 319 22.19 -2.85 -6.13
CA TYR A 319 22.94 -2.31 -5.00
C TYR A 319 22.03 -1.94 -3.83
N LEU A 320 20.99 -1.12 -4.07
CA LEU A 320 20.13 -0.57 -3.02
C LEU A 320 19.28 -1.64 -2.33
N SER A 321 18.89 -2.70 -3.06
CA SER A 321 18.15 -3.82 -2.45
C SER A 321 18.92 -4.57 -1.35
N LYS A 322 20.22 -4.36 -1.24
CA LYS A 322 21.05 -4.95 -0.18
C LYS A 322 21.13 -4.11 1.09
N ILE A 323 20.84 -2.80 0.98
CA ILE A 323 21.05 -1.83 2.08
C ILE A 323 19.80 -1.04 2.43
N ALA A 324 18.78 -1.03 1.57
CA ALA A 324 17.58 -0.22 1.72
C ALA A 324 16.30 -1.02 1.42
N ILE A 325 15.17 -0.48 1.81
CA ILE A 325 13.84 -1.06 1.57
C ILE A 325 13.30 -0.71 0.16
N VAL A 326 14.16 -0.66 -0.84
CA VAL A 326 13.81 -0.47 -2.26
C VAL A 326 14.48 -1.55 -3.10
N LYS A 327 13.79 -2.03 -4.14
CA LYS A 327 14.30 -3.16 -4.92
C LYS A 327 13.87 -3.12 -6.38
N THR A 328 12.57 -3.01 -6.66
CA THR A 328 12.03 -3.35 -7.97
C THR A 328 12.04 -2.15 -8.91
N VAL A 329 12.56 -2.33 -10.13
CA VAL A 329 12.37 -1.39 -11.24
C VAL A 329 10.96 -1.59 -11.78
N GLY A 330 10.19 -0.51 -11.90
CA GLY A 330 8.80 -0.59 -12.37
C GLY A 330 8.28 0.76 -12.85
N GLY A 331 7.18 0.72 -13.58
CA GLY A 331 6.45 1.88 -14.08
C GLY A 331 5.45 2.42 -13.05
N VAL A 332 4.37 3.06 -13.53
CA VAL A 332 3.37 3.73 -12.68
C VAL A 332 2.46 2.76 -11.93
N VAL A 333 2.34 1.52 -12.38
CA VAL A 333 1.52 0.46 -11.78
C VAL A 333 2.39 -0.47 -10.92
N PHE A 334 1.84 -0.96 -9.81
CA PHE A 334 2.49 -1.92 -8.92
C PHE A 334 3.12 -3.09 -9.71
N PRO A 335 4.42 -3.39 -9.55
CA PRO A 335 5.15 -4.28 -10.46
C PRO A 335 4.64 -5.71 -10.59
N LYS A 336 3.87 -6.20 -9.60
CA LYS A 336 3.26 -7.55 -9.65
C LYS A 336 1.80 -7.56 -10.12
N HIS A 337 1.26 -6.41 -10.49
CA HIS A 337 -0.06 -6.36 -11.10
C HIS A 337 0.02 -6.89 -12.54
N PRO A 338 -0.98 -7.66 -13.05
CA PRO A 338 -0.99 -8.16 -14.44
C PRO A 338 -0.81 -7.07 -15.49
N LEU A 339 -1.33 -5.86 -15.24
CA LEU A 339 -1.21 -4.69 -16.14
C LEU A 339 0.11 -3.91 -15.99
N ALA A 340 1.02 -4.32 -15.10
CA ALA A 340 2.32 -3.65 -14.96
C ALA A 340 3.17 -3.80 -16.23
N ALA A 341 4.05 -2.82 -16.46
CA ALA A 341 4.98 -2.86 -17.57
C ALA A 341 6.01 -3.99 -17.43
N THR A 342 6.26 -4.70 -18.52
CA THR A 342 7.39 -5.62 -18.63
C THR A 342 8.71 -4.85 -18.70
N GLU A 343 9.85 -5.54 -18.48
CA GLU A 343 11.16 -4.91 -18.64
C GLU A 343 11.39 -4.38 -20.07
N GLU A 344 10.87 -5.08 -21.08
CA GLU A 344 10.96 -4.63 -22.47
C GLU A 344 10.17 -3.35 -22.71
N GLU A 345 8.94 -3.27 -22.19
CA GLU A 345 8.11 -2.06 -22.27
C GLU A 345 8.76 -0.87 -21.54
N LEU A 346 9.27 -1.10 -20.33
CA LEU A 346 10.01 -0.07 -19.58
C LEU A 346 11.23 0.42 -20.35
N SER A 347 11.98 -0.46 -21.00
CA SER A 347 13.20 -0.09 -21.72
C SER A 347 12.98 0.87 -22.91
N LYS A 348 11.71 1.07 -23.31
CA LYS A 348 11.32 2.07 -24.34
C LYS A 348 11.18 3.48 -23.74
N ILE A 349 11.08 3.60 -22.42
CA ILE A 349 10.90 4.88 -21.74
C ILE A 349 12.26 5.51 -21.43
N PRO A 350 12.50 6.80 -21.77
CA PRO A 350 13.73 7.50 -21.38
C PRO A 350 13.98 7.44 -19.86
N GLY A 351 15.21 7.07 -19.48
CA GLY A 351 15.59 6.85 -18.09
C GLY A 351 15.44 5.41 -17.60
N TYR A 352 14.83 4.51 -18.40
CA TYR A 352 14.76 3.07 -18.11
C TYR A 352 15.66 2.23 -19.05
N TRP A 353 16.46 2.86 -19.89
CA TRP A 353 17.38 2.16 -20.78
C TRP A 353 18.40 1.34 -19.98
N LYS A 354 18.64 0.11 -20.44
CA LYS A 354 19.63 -0.80 -19.79
C LYS A 354 21.06 -0.33 -20.02
N ASP A 355 21.32 0.30 -21.17
CA ASP A 355 22.62 0.94 -21.48
C ASP A 355 22.70 2.30 -20.77
N ILE A 356 23.33 2.31 -19.61
CA ILE A 356 23.44 3.52 -18.79
C ILE A 356 24.43 4.54 -19.40
N ASP A 357 25.41 4.11 -20.14
CA ASP A 357 26.38 5.02 -20.76
C ASP A 357 25.71 5.79 -21.89
N LYS A 358 24.93 5.13 -22.74
CA LYS A 358 24.05 5.77 -23.73
C LYS A 358 23.07 6.73 -23.07
N SER A 359 22.45 6.32 -21.96
CA SER A 359 21.48 7.14 -21.23
C SER A 359 22.12 8.43 -20.69
N ARG A 360 23.31 8.32 -20.08
CA ARG A 360 24.07 9.48 -19.58
C ARG A 360 24.62 10.39 -20.68
N ALA A 361 25.02 9.82 -21.80
CA ALA A 361 25.43 10.60 -22.96
C ALA A 361 24.28 11.49 -23.47
N GLU A 362 23.08 10.94 -23.55
CA GLU A 362 21.86 11.68 -23.92
C GLU A 362 21.49 12.74 -22.87
N ALA A 363 21.62 12.43 -21.57
CA ALA A 363 21.41 13.40 -20.50
C ALA A 363 22.34 14.62 -20.67
N LYS A 364 23.63 14.39 -20.92
CA LYS A 364 24.61 15.47 -21.16
C LYS A 364 24.26 16.28 -22.40
N ARG A 365 23.83 15.62 -23.50
CA ARG A 365 23.41 16.30 -24.72
C ARG A 365 22.24 17.25 -24.47
N LEU A 366 21.20 16.77 -23.75
CA LEU A 366 20.01 17.57 -23.41
C LEU A 366 20.34 18.75 -22.50
N LEU A 367 21.23 18.57 -21.51
CA LEU A 367 21.69 19.66 -20.64
C LEU A 367 22.42 20.74 -21.43
N LYS A 368 23.28 20.35 -22.37
CA LYS A 368 23.99 21.29 -23.25
C LYS A 368 23.02 22.06 -24.13
N GLU A 369 22.06 21.40 -24.78
CA GLU A 369 21.02 22.02 -25.59
C GLU A 369 20.12 22.99 -24.81
N ALA A 370 19.92 22.70 -23.51
CA ALA A 370 19.18 23.57 -22.60
C ALA A 370 20.03 24.70 -22.01
N GLY A 371 21.36 24.73 -22.24
CA GLY A 371 22.29 25.70 -21.66
C GLY A 371 22.60 25.48 -20.18
N HIS A 372 22.48 24.25 -19.70
CA HIS A 372 22.61 23.90 -18.26
C HIS A 372 23.62 22.77 -18.03
N GLU A 373 24.76 22.75 -18.72
CA GLU A 373 25.79 21.69 -18.61
C GLU A 373 26.32 21.50 -17.17
N ASN A 374 26.36 22.57 -16.37
CA ASN A 374 26.80 22.57 -14.97
C ASN A 374 25.63 22.89 -14.02
N LEU A 375 24.48 22.27 -14.25
CA LEU A 375 23.27 22.50 -13.44
C LEU A 375 23.55 22.28 -11.93
N GLU A 376 23.26 23.32 -11.15
CA GLU A 376 23.32 23.26 -9.68
C GLU A 376 21.91 23.41 -9.09
N PHE A 377 21.56 22.54 -8.12
CA PHE A 377 20.25 22.63 -7.45
C PHE A 377 20.24 21.95 -6.09
N THR A 378 19.19 22.23 -5.31
CA THR A 378 18.93 21.64 -4.02
C THR A 378 17.92 20.49 -4.13
N LEU A 379 18.28 19.32 -3.63
CA LEU A 379 17.38 18.18 -3.46
C LEU A 379 16.74 18.24 -2.08
N LEU A 380 15.46 18.61 -1.99
CA LEU A 380 14.68 18.54 -0.77
C LEU A 380 14.39 17.06 -0.44
N ASN A 381 14.73 16.65 0.77
CA ASN A 381 14.51 15.28 1.21
C ASN A 381 13.98 15.22 2.64
N ARG A 382 13.35 14.11 2.96
CA ARG A 382 12.85 13.80 4.29
C ARG A 382 13.98 13.27 5.17
N ALA A 383 14.13 13.78 6.40
CA ALA A 383 15.14 13.33 7.36
C ALA A 383 14.79 11.97 7.98
N VAL A 384 14.55 10.96 7.11
CA VAL A 384 14.26 9.56 7.43
C VAL A 384 15.23 8.70 6.64
N ASP A 385 15.98 7.84 7.32
CA ASP A 385 17.06 7.07 6.70
C ASP A 385 16.55 6.13 5.61
N GLN A 386 15.50 5.35 5.94
CA GLN A 386 14.94 4.35 5.03
C GLN A 386 13.59 4.80 4.45
N PRO A 387 13.48 4.84 3.11
CA PRO A 387 14.55 4.78 2.12
C PRO A 387 15.09 6.16 1.68
N TYR A 388 14.56 7.25 2.26
CA TYR A 388 14.66 8.61 1.75
C TYR A 388 16.10 9.13 1.66
N ARG A 389 16.85 9.15 2.78
CA ARG A 389 18.22 9.66 2.78
C ARG A 389 19.16 8.84 1.88
N ILE A 390 19.04 7.52 1.95
CA ILE A 390 19.89 6.61 1.17
C ILE A 390 19.65 6.84 -0.32
N LEU A 391 18.38 6.93 -0.74
CA LEU A 391 18.07 7.21 -2.14
C LEU A 391 18.54 8.60 -2.58
N GLY A 392 18.36 9.63 -1.75
CA GLY A 392 18.84 10.97 -2.07
C GLY A 392 20.35 11.01 -2.30
N THR A 393 21.14 10.36 -1.43
CA THR A 393 22.58 10.22 -1.58
C THR A 393 22.96 9.49 -2.87
N TRP A 394 22.28 8.40 -3.16
CA TRP A 394 22.50 7.64 -4.40
C TRP A 394 22.12 8.44 -5.65
N ALA A 395 20.99 9.15 -5.66
CA ALA A 395 20.58 9.98 -6.80
C ALA A 395 21.59 11.11 -7.10
N ILE A 396 22.13 11.72 -6.05
CA ILE A 396 23.18 12.75 -6.17
C ILE A 396 24.44 12.17 -6.83
N ASP A 397 24.88 10.97 -6.43
CA ASP A 397 25.99 10.29 -7.11
C ASP A 397 25.72 10.03 -8.59
N GLN A 398 24.47 9.65 -8.93
CA GLN A 398 24.10 9.43 -10.33
C GLN A 398 24.14 10.76 -11.14
N TRP A 399 23.61 11.85 -10.63
CA TRP A 399 23.61 13.17 -11.27
C TRP A 399 25.02 13.76 -11.43
N LYS A 400 25.90 13.52 -10.45
CA LYS A 400 27.31 13.92 -10.55
C LYS A 400 28.01 13.33 -11.79
N LYS A 401 27.64 12.13 -12.24
CA LYS A 401 28.22 11.46 -13.42
C LYS A 401 27.87 12.15 -14.75
N VAL A 402 26.88 13.03 -14.74
CA VAL A 402 26.51 13.84 -15.89
C VAL A 402 26.83 15.33 -15.72
N GLY A 403 27.59 15.71 -14.69
CA GLY A 403 28.09 17.09 -14.47
C GLY A 403 27.21 17.94 -13.54
N MET A 404 26.09 17.41 -13.01
CA MET A 404 25.25 18.18 -12.09
C MET A 404 25.87 18.26 -10.69
N LYS A 405 25.66 19.40 -10.01
CA LYS A 405 26.06 19.64 -8.63
C LYS A 405 24.82 19.78 -7.75
N VAL A 406 24.61 18.80 -6.88
CA VAL A 406 23.37 18.72 -6.10
C VAL A 406 23.67 18.69 -4.60
N THR A 407 22.99 19.58 -3.85
CA THR A 407 23.06 19.62 -2.39
C THR A 407 21.79 19.02 -1.79
N GLN A 408 21.93 18.02 -0.92
CA GLN A 408 20.79 17.43 -0.23
C GLN A 408 20.38 18.26 0.99
N LYS A 409 19.13 18.76 1.01
CA LYS A 409 18.50 19.41 2.16
C LYS A 409 17.53 18.43 2.81
N ALA A 410 17.98 17.69 3.82
CA ALA A 410 17.14 16.75 4.57
C ALA A 410 16.51 17.46 5.78
N VAL A 411 15.16 17.51 5.84
CA VAL A 411 14.40 18.17 6.90
C VAL A 411 13.41 17.19 7.57
N PRO A 412 12.96 17.44 8.80
CA PRO A 412 11.94 16.64 9.47
C PRO A 412 10.65 16.55 8.64
N THR A 413 9.82 15.53 8.91
CA THR A 413 8.62 15.22 8.12
C THR A 413 7.65 16.41 8.02
N GLY A 414 7.37 17.12 9.09
CA GLY A 414 6.45 18.27 9.07
C GLY A 414 6.91 19.38 8.12
N PRO A 415 8.11 19.96 8.29
CA PRO A 415 8.68 20.93 7.37
C PRO A 415 8.81 20.43 5.92
N TRP A 416 9.08 19.13 5.71
CA TRP A 416 9.12 18.55 4.38
C TRP A 416 7.74 18.56 3.72
N VAL A 417 6.69 18.11 4.42
CA VAL A 417 5.30 18.16 3.95
C VAL A 417 4.87 19.60 3.65
N ASP A 418 5.20 20.55 4.52
CA ASP A 418 4.86 21.96 4.34
C ASP A 418 5.53 22.54 3.09
N SER A 419 6.81 22.22 2.85
CA SER A 419 7.51 22.64 1.64
C SER A 419 6.90 22.08 0.36
N LEU A 420 6.39 20.84 0.37
CA LEU A 420 5.75 20.22 -0.79
C LEU A 420 4.34 20.74 -1.05
N ARG A 421 3.52 20.88 -0.01
CA ARG A 421 2.07 21.14 -0.13
C ARG A 421 1.73 22.63 -0.08
N SER A 422 2.18 23.31 0.97
CA SER A 422 1.75 24.67 1.28
C SER A 422 2.65 25.71 0.63
N LYS A 423 3.96 25.62 0.87
CA LYS A 423 4.93 26.61 0.38
C LYS A 423 5.35 26.39 -1.04
N LYS A 424 5.38 25.13 -1.50
CA LYS A 424 5.83 24.73 -2.85
C LYS A 424 7.20 25.33 -3.23
N ASN A 425 8.10 25.48 -2.22
CA ASN A 425 9.36 26.22 -2.28
C ASN A 425 10.57 25.28 -2.36
N TYR A 426 10.58 24.39 -3.33
CA TYR A 426 11.68 23.46 -3.61
C TYR A 426 11.97 23.39 -5.11
N GLU A 427 13.17 22.96 -5.48
CA GLU A 427 13.61 22.76 -6.85
C GLU A 427 13.32 21.33 -7.31
N VAL A 428 13.93 20.34 -6.65
CA VAL A 428 13.67 18.91 -6.82
C VAL A 428 13.45 18.29 -5.45
N ALA A 429 12.50 17.38 -5.32
CA ALA A 429 12.22 16.70 -4.05
C ALA A 429 12.20 15.18 -4.21
N ILE A 430 12.53 14.47 -3.12
CA ILE A 430 12.18 13.05 -2.97
C ILE A 430 10.79 12.96 -2.36
N ASP A 431 9.89 12.29 -3.06
CA ASP A 431 8.51 12.02 -2.65
C ASP A 431 8.20 10.52 -2.72
N ALA A 432 6.98 10.11 -2.44
CA ALA A 432 6.55 8.72 -2.56
C ALA A 432 5.09 8.61 -3.00
N ASN A 433 4.78 7.54 -3.73
CA ASN A 433 3.41 7.11 -3.99
C ASN A 433 3.19 5.78 -3.25
N CYS A 434 2.47 5.82 -2.13
CA CYS A 434 2.09 4.64 -1.34
C CYS A 434 0.58 4.53 -1.31
N GLN A 435 0.05 3.43 -1.81
CA GLN A 435 -1.40 3.18 -1.85
C GLN A 435 -1.80 2.11 -0.84
N SER A 436 -3.03 2.20 -0.36
CA SER A 436 -3.55 1.29 0.66
C SER A 436 -4.10 -0.01 0.10
N VAL A 437 -4.49 -0.02 -1.18
CA VAL A 437 -4.91 -1.18 -1.95
C VAL A 437 -4.14 -1.21 -3.26
N VAL A 438 -3.96 -2.39 -3.83
CA VAL A 438 -3.31 -2.54 -5.14
C VAL A 438 -4.38 -2.42 -6.23
N ASN A 439 -4.33 -1.35 -6.99
CA ASN A 439 -5.21 -1.13 -8.14
C ASN A 439 -4.57 -0.11 -9.10
N PRO A 440 -4.51 -0.37 -10.42
CA PRO A 440 -3.84 0.52 -11.39
C PRO A 440 -4.41 1.94 -11.41
N ILE A 441 -5.72 2.10 -11.33
CA ILE A 441 -6.38 3.41 -11.34
C ILE A 441 -5.98 4.20 -10.07
N VAL A 442 -5.91 3.53 -8.92
CA VAL A 442 -5.46 4.13 -7.65
C VAL A 442 -3.98 4.49 -7.72
N ASP A 443 -3.13 3.61 -8.24
CA ASP A 443 -1.68 3.85 -8.38
C ASP A 443 -1.39 5.06 -9.28
N ILE A 444 -2.06 5.13 -10.42
CA ILE A 444 -1.90 6.18 -11.44
C ILE A 444 -2.42 7.54 -10.96
N SER A 445 -3.40 7.58 -10.08
CA SER A 445 -4.04 8.83 -9.62
C SER A 445 -3.06 9.87 -9.03
N LYS A 446 -1.91 9.44 -8.53
CA LYS A 446 -0.84 10.32 -8.03
C LYS A 446 -0.17 11.13 -9.15
N PHE A 447 -0.20 10.61 -10.37
CA PHE A 447 0.48 11.17 -11.53
C PHE A 447 -0.41 12.13 -12.35
N LEU A 448 -1.57 12.52 -11.83
CA LEU A 448 -2.47 13.46 -12.50
C LEU A 448 -2.12 14.90 -12.15
N GLY A 449 -2.26 15.79 -13.11
CA GLY A 449 -2.14 17.23 -12.90
C GLY A 449 -3.17 17.76 -11.90
N SER A 450 -4.38 17.21 -11.96
CA SER A 450 -5.51 17.52 -11.06
C SER A 450 -5.38 16.93 -9.65
N ALA A 451 -4.40 16.05 -9.40
CA ALA A 451 -4.23 15.43 -8.09
C ALA A 451 -3.88 16.45 -7.00
N SER A 452 -4.55 16.39 -5.85
CA SER A 452 -4.29 17.28 -4.71
C SER A 452 -2.84 17.20 -4.18
N ASN A 453 -2.14 16.12 -4.51
CA ASN A 453 -0.74 15.86 -4.19
C ASN A 453 0.16 15.92 -5.43
N ASN A 454 -0.24 16.64 -6.47
CA ASN A 454 0.63 17.03 -7.59
C ASN A 454 1.66 18.06 -7.10
N TYR A 455 2.70 17.57 -6.46
CA TYR A 455 3.75 18.42 -5.92
C TYR A 455 4.61 19.04 -7.05
N ALA A 456 4.76 18.35 -8.17
CA ALA A 456 5.49 18.84 -9.34
C ALA A 456 4.84 20.05 -10.02
N GLN A 457 3.57 20.34 -9.74
CA GLN A 457 2.83 21.53 -10.21
C GLN A 457 2.70 21.63 -11.75
N TYR A 458 2.58 20.51 -12.42
CA TYR A 458 2.30 20.45 -13.86
C TYR A 458 0.80 20.32 -14.13
N ASN A 459 0.44 20.54 -15.39
CA ASN A 459 -0.87 20.22 -15.95
C ASN A 459 -0.65 19.52 -17.30
N ASP A 460 -1.34 18.40 -17.52
CA ASP A 460 -1.24 17.61 -18.75
C ASP A 460 -2.60 16.98 -19.07
N GLN A 461 -3.33 17.59 -20.01
CA GLN A 461 -4.67 17.17 -20.38
C GLN A 461 -4.68 15.77 -21.02
N LYS A 462 -3.63 15.39 -21.75
CA LYS A 462 -3.52 14.04 -22.34
C LYS A 462 -3.53 12.97 -21.24
N MET A 463 -2.87 13.21 -20.11
CA MET A 463 -2.88 12.28 -18.98
C MET A 463 -4.23 12.20 -18.30
N GLU A 464 -4.96 13.31 -18.14
CA GLU A 464 -6.32 13.34 -17.60
C GLU A 464 -7.28 12.55 -18.49
N ASP A 465 -7.19 12.72 -19.82
CA ASP A 465 -8.03 12.01 -20.79
C ASP A 465 -7.75 10.51 -20.81
N LEU A 466 -6.48 10.11 -20.76
CA LEU A 466 -6.08 8.70 -20.68
C LEU A 466 -6.57 8.06 -19.38
N TYR A 467 -6.46 8.76 -18.25
CA TYR A 467 -6.96 8.29 -16.97
C TYR A 467 -8.48 8.14 -16.96
N THR A 468 -9.20 9.07 -17.55
CA THR A 468 -10.66 9.01 -17.66
C THR A 468 -11.09 7.78 -18.46
N LYS A 469 -10.47 7.53 -19.61
CA LYS A 469 -10.73 6.32 -20.42
C LYS A 469 -10.40 5.05 -19.66
N LEU A 470 -9.23 5.00 -19.02
CA LEU A 470 -8.78 3.86 -18.22
C LEU A 470 -9.77 3.52 -17.09
N SER A 471 -10.23 4.55 -16.38
CA SER A 471 -11.10 4.37 -15.20
C SER A 471 -12.49 3.86 -15.54
N THR A 472 -12.93 4.02 -16.80
CA THR A 472 -14.25 3.58 -17.29
C THR A 472 -14.18 2.31 -18.16
N SER A 473 -12.99 1.87 -18.58
CA SER A 473 -12.81 0.66 -19.39
C SER A 473 -12.84 -0.60 -18.52
N ASN A 474 -13.54 -1.63 -18.99
CA ASN A 474 -13.55 -2.98 -18.42
C ASN A 474 -12.77 -3.98 -19.30
N ASP A 475 -12.22 -3.55 -20.43
CA ASP A 475 -11.40 -4.36 -21.32
C ASP A 475 -9.93 -4.32 -20.87
N GLU A 476 -9.37 -5.47 -20.49
CA GLU A 476 -8.01 -5.59 -19.98
C GLU A 476 -6.96 -5.20 -21.02
N ALA A 477 -7.17 -5.53 -22.30
CA ALA A 477 -6.24 -5.20 -23.37
C ALA A 477 -6.22 -3.68 -23.63
N GLU A 478 -7.39 -3.05 -23.61
CA GLU A 478 -7.50 -1.59 -23.70
C GLU A 478 -6.88 -0.91 -22.48
N GLN A 479 -7.19 -1.37 -21.26
CA GLN A 479 -6.57 -0.87 -20.03
C GLN A 479 -5.04 -0.94 -20.11
N ARG A 480 -4.48 -2.06 -20.56
CA ARG A 480 -3.04 -2.23 -20.73
C ARG A 480 -2.46 -1.21 -21.71
N LYS A 481 -3.12 -1.00 -22.85
CA LYS A 481 -2.73 0.00 -23.86
C LYS A 481 -2.74 1.41 -23.27
N LEU A 482 -3.83 1.80 -22.64
CA LEU A 482 -4.00 3.12 -22.02
C LEU A 482 -2.95 3.39 -20.93
N ILE A 483 -2.62 2.39 -20.12
CA ILE A 483 -1.57 2.48 -19.10
C ILE A 483 -0.21 2.68 -19.75
N ARG A 484 0.14 1.98 -20.84
CA ARG A 484 1.42 2.17 -21.55
C ARG A 484 1.53 3.57 -22.14
N GLU A 485 0.46 4.08 -22.74
CA GLU A 485 0.40 5.45 -23.25
C GLU A 485 0.56 6.47 -22.12
N PHE A 486 -0.10 6.25 -20.99
CA PHE A 486 0.02 7.10 -19.80
C PHE A 486 1.45 7.09 -19.23
N GLU A 487 2.08 5.91 -19.10
CA GLU A 487 3.45 5.80 -18.62
C GLU A 487 4.45 6.53 -19.54
N MET A 488 4.32 6.36 -20.85
CA MET A 488 5.18 7.06 -21.79
C MET A 488 5.02 8.56 -21.67
N GLN A 489 3.78 9.07 -21.53
CA GLN A 489 3.53 10.49 -21.34
C GLN A 489 4.11 11.00 -20.01
N ALA A 490 3.81 10.31 -18.90
CA ALA A 490 4.19 10.75 -17.56
C ALA A 490 5.70 10.74 -17.32
N LEU A 491 6.35 9.62 -17.68
CA LEU A 491 7.73 9.32 -17.32
C LEU A 491 8.72 9.66 -18.44
N GLY A 492 8.30 9.63 -19.72
CA GLY A 492 9.13 9.84 -20.89
C GLY A 492 8.91 11.17 -21.57
N GLU A 493 7.78 11.36 -22.26
CA GLU A 493 7.51 12.55 -23.07
C GLU A 493 7.39 13.82 -22.23
N GLY A 494 6.54 13.81 -21.21
CA GLY A 494 6.36 14.92 -20.27
C GLY A 494 7.47 15.00 -19.23
N ALA A 495 8.05 13.85 -18.88
CA ALA A 495 9.04 13.72 -17.82
C ALA A 495 8.64 14.53 -16.57
N HIS A 496 7.38 14.34 -16.14
CA HIS A 496 6.77 15.18 -15.11
C HIS A 496 7.32 14.91 -13.72
N LEU A 497 7.51 13.63 -13.41
CA LEU A 497 8.16 13.13 -12.21
C LEU A 497 8.68 11.72 -12.50
N PHE A 498 9.59 11.20 -11.66
CA PHE A 498 10.28 9.96 -11.99
C PHE A 498 10.15 8.96 -10.87
N ILE A 499 9.79 7.73 -11.20
CA ILE A 499 9.93 6.60 -10.29
C ILE A 499 11.42 6.23 -10.26
N SER A 500 12.01 6.22 -9.07
CA SER A 500 13.36 5.68 -8.88
C SER A 500 13.33 4.16 -8.77
N LEU A 501 12.77 3.64 -7.69
CA LEU A 501 12.53 2.22 -7.44
C LEU A 501 11.26 2.03 -6.63
N TRP A 502 10.62 0.86 -6.77
CA TRP A 502 9.56 0.40 -5.89
C TRP A 502 10.16 -0.15 -4.60
N TRP A 503 9.41 -0.01 -3.51
CA TRP A 503 9.82 -0.49 -2.20
C TRP A 503 9.71 -2.01 -2.10
N TYR A 504 10.42 -2.56 -1.12
CA TYR A 504 10.41 -3.96 -0.78
C TYR A 504 10.21 -4.13 0.72
N LYS A 505 9.24 -4.95 1.10
CA LYS A 505 8.83 -5.13 2.47
C LYS A 505 9.45 -6.38 3.05
N ILE A 506 10.10 -6.24 4.20
CA ILE A 506 10.77 -7.32 4.93
C ILE A 506 10.29 -7.26 6.36
N ASN A 507 9.52 -8.27 6.79
CA ASN A 507 8.95 -8.34 8.13
C ASN A 507 9.49 -9.56 8.90
N PRO A 508 10.61 -9.44 9.61
CA PRO A 508 10.99 -10.40 10.62
C PRO A 508 10.07 -10.27 11.85
N HIS A 509 9.55 -11.40 12.31
CA HIS A 509 8.70 -11.49 13.50
C HIS A 509 9.00 -12.75 14.29
N ARG A 510 8.64 -12.78 15.57
CA ARG A 510 8.81 -13.97 16.41
C ARG A 510 8.04 -15.13 15.82
N SER A 511 8.64 -16.32 15.76
CA SER A 511 8.09 -17.51 15.08
C SER A 511 6.78 -18.02 15.69
N TYR A 512 6.52 -17.67 16.95
CA TYR A 512 5.25 -17.97 17.63
C TYR A 512 4.08 -17.07 17.19
N VAL A 513 4.30 -15.99 16.42
CA VAL A 513 3.21 -15.21 15.82
C VAL A 513 2.72 -15.95 14.59
N LYS A 514 1.49 -16.41 14.62
CA LYS A 514 0.84 -17.19 13.58
C LYS A 514 -0.40 -16.47 13.06
N GLY A 515 -0.90 -16.90 11.89
CA GLY A 515 -2.11 -16.37 11.28
C GLY A 515 -1.98 -15.00 10.62
N TRP A 516 -0.85 -14.27 10.81
CA TRP A 516 -0.57 -13.04 10.08
C TRP A 516 0.14 -13.33 8.77
N LYS A 517 -0.39 -12.78 7.67
CA LYS A 517 0.20 -12.88 6.34
C LYS A 517 0.60 -11.48 5.83
N ILE A 518 1.82 -11.38 5.28
CA ILE A 518 2.31 -10.13 4.70
C ILE A 518 1.47 -9.74 3.48
N ALA A 519 1.15 -8.44 3.35
CA ALA A 519 0.44 -7.87 2.21
C ALA A 519 1.36 -6.89 1.46
N PRO A 520 1.09 -6.61 0.16
CA PRO A 520 1.82 -5.60 -0.60
C PRO A 520 1.70 -4.20 0.02
N SER A 521 0.57 -3.89 0.62
CA SER A 521 0.40 -2.66 1.39
C SER A 521 0.58 -2.92 2.88
N HIS A 522 1.42 -2.12 3.54
CA HIS A 522 1.59 -2.20 4.99
C HIS A 522 0.38 -1.70 5.79
N TYR A 523 -0.62 -1.16 5.12
CA TYR A 523 -1.89 -0.75 5.72
C TYR A 523 -2.89 -1.91 5.84
N LEU A 524 -2.69 -3.01 5.09
CA LEU A 524 -3.56 -4.18 5.09
C LEU A 524 -3.20 -5.17 6.21
N ASN A 525 -4.15 -6.04 6.55
CA ASN A 525 -4.02 -7.09 7.58
C ASN A 525 -3.66 -6.58 8.98
N GLN A 526 -4.21 -5.40 9.36
CA GLN A 526 -4.00 -4.79 10.67
C GLN A 526 -5.19 -4.98 11.63
N HIS A 527 -6.24 -5.72 11.25
CA HIS A 527 -7.40 -6.01 12.10
C HIS A 527 -7.12 -7.07 13.19
N LEU A 528 -6.04 -7.86 13.05
CA LEU A 528 -5.49 -8.84 14.01
C LEU A 528 -6.45 -9.99 14.40
N ASP A 529 -7.62 -10.12 13.81
CA ASP A 529 -8.61 -11.12 14.17
C ASP A 529 -8.19 -12.57 13.86
N GLN A 530 -7.26 -12.75 12.93
CA GLN A 530 -6.69 -14.06 12.54
C GLN A 530 -5.38 -14.39 13.24
N VAL A 531 -4.80 -13.42 13.96
CA VAL A 531 -3.50 -13.60 14.62
C VAL A 531 -3.66 -14.42 15.90
N TRP A 532 -2.74 -15.36 16.12
CA TRP A 532 -2.66 -16.15 17.34
C TRP A 532 -1.21 -16.41 17.74
N LEU A 533 -0.99 -16.83 18.97
CA LEU A 533 0.33 -17.07 19.53
C LEU A 533 0.54 -18.55 19.80
N ASP A 534 1.56 -19.12 19.18
CA ASP A 534 2.00 -20.50 19.40
C ASP A 534 3.04 -20.54 20.52
N LYS A 535 2.54 -20.29 21.75
CA LYS A 535 3.34 -20.33 23.00
C LYS A 535 2.85 -21.45 23.92
#